data_4ef8be11531cbb29ff262d46ef36d614
#
_entry.id   4ef8be11531cbb29ff262d46ef36d614
#
_cell.length_a   1.000
_cell.length_b   1.000
_cell.length_c   1.000
_cell.angle_alpha   90.00
_cell.angle_beta   90.00
_cell.angle_gamma   90.00
#
_symmetry.space_group_name_H-M   'P 1'
#
loop_
_entity.id
_entity.type
_entity.pdbx_description
1 polymer ?
#
loop_
_entity_poly.entity_id
_entity_poly.type
_entity_poly.pdbx_seq_one_letter_code
_entity_poly.pdbx_strand_id
1 'polypeptide(L)'
;MTYQFHTISKQVLGDLQTPVSIYLKVRDIYPESALLESSDFHGNTNSLSFIALCPLGSIGINRGTATLKYPDGQEETQPLQPDFQVQDAMNQFLSCFEIQGNEARYVGLFGYTSFDAVKYMEPIPVAESHHEENDAPDILYILYKYLIVFDHFKNELTLIELLSEGETPHLKDIETLINNRNFASYNFHTVGEEHSPISDETYKAMVRQGIQHCLRGDVFQIVLSRRFEQAFKGDDFKVYRALRSINPSPYLFYFDFGGFRIFGSSPETHCKISNGRASIDPIAGTAFRSGDVETDRKRTNALLNDPKENAEHVMLVDLARNDLSRNCQHVQVDFYKEVQYYSHVIHLVSRVSGEIKPNSNPIKTYMDTFPAGTLSGAPKVRAMQLITEIESHNRGAYGGCIGFIGFNGDLNQAITIRSFVSRGNVLYYQAGAGIVAKSHDERELQEVNNKLGALKKAIILAESLEN
;
A
#
# COMPACT_ATOMS: atom_id res chain seq x y z
N MET A 1 19.32 -20.13 -12.52
CA MET A 1 20.53 -19.27 -12.57
C MET A 1 20.51 -18.41 -11.29
N THR A 2 21.64 -18.15 -10.65
CA THR A 2 21.69 -17.35 -9.43
C THR A 2 22.47 -16.07 -9.70
N TYR A 3 21.86 -14.92 -9.43
CA TYR A 3 22.47 -13.60 -9.56
C TYR A 3 23.06 -13.21 -8.20
N GLN A 4 24.36 -13.04 -8.14
CA GLN A 4 25.07 -12.66 -6.93
C GLN A 4 25.36 -11.17 -6.95
N PHE A 5 24.94 -10.49 -5.88
CA PHE A 5 25.19 -9.07 -5.66
C PHE A 5 25.83 -8.84 -4.31
N HIS A 6 26.70 -7.86 -4.25
CA HIS A 6 27.17 -7.31 -2.98
C HIS A 6 26.77 -5.85 -2.86
N THR A 7 26.44 -5.43 -1.64
CA THR A 7 26.13 -4.04 -1.36
C THR A 7 27.39 -3.26 -1.06
N ILE A 8 27.54 -2.11 -1.71
CA ILE A 8 28.40 -1.05 -1.23
C ILE A 8 27.54 0.07 -0.67
N SER A 9 28.04 0.76 0.33
CA SER A 9 27.26 1.83 0.96
C SER A 9 28.15 3.00 1.36
N LYS A 10 27.49 4.18 1.44
CA LYS A 10 28.07 5.38 1.98
C LYS A 10 27.06 6.08 2.88
N GLN A 11 27.47 6.39 4.12
CA GLN A 11 26.67 7.21 5.02
C GLN A 11 27.03 8.69 4.81
N VAL A 12 26.00 9.54 4.74
CA VAL A 12 26.11 10.98 4.65
C VAL A 12 25.11 11.64 5.59
N LEU A 13 25.40 12.85 6.04
CA LEU A 13 24.49 13.60 6.88
C LEU A 13 23.24 14.04 6.09
N GLY A 14 22.07 13.83 6.67
CA GLY A 14 20.78 14.10 6.04
C GLY A 14 20.03 15.32 6.59
N ASP A 15 20.65 16.11 7.49
CA ASP A 15 20.01 17.21 8.22
C ASP A 15 19.50 18.37 7.34
N LEU A 16 20.05 18.53 6.13
CA LEU A 16 19.64 19.53 5.14
C LEU A 16 18.78 18.97 4.00
N GLN A 17 18.38 17.70 4.11
CA GLN A 17 17.64 16.99 3.07
C GLN A 17 16.31 16.46 3.61
N THR A 18 15.37 16.27 2.70
CA THR A 18 14.14 15.51 2.97
C THR A 18 13.96 14.45 1.89
N PRO A 19 13.26 13.34 2.15
CA PRO A 19 12.98 12.34 1.12
C PRO A 19 12.37 12.97 -0.14
N VAL A 20 11.42 13.88 0.02
CA VAL A 20 10.79 14.61 -1.10
C VAL A 20 11.80 15.44 -1.87
N SER A 21 12.70 16.21 -1.18
CA SER A 21 13.69 17.03 -1.86
C SER A 21 14.72 16.19 -2.63
N ILE A 22 15.09 15.03 -2.09
CA ILE A 22 15.98 14.08 -2.77
C ILE A 22 15.26 13.49 -3.99
N TYR A 23 14.02 13.03 -3.82
CA TYR A 23 13.26 12.42 -4.90
C TYR A 23 13.08 13.37 -6.09
N LEU A 24 12.79 14.64 -5.86
CA LEU A 24 12.72 15.67 -6.90
C LEU A 24 14.02 15.84 -7.71
N LYS A 25 15.17 15.55 -7.11
CA LYS A 25 16.48 15.66 -7.78
C LYS A 25 16.83 14.45 -8.64
N VAL A 26 16.28 13.29 -8.32
CA VAL A 26 16.68 12.02 -8.93
C VAL A 26 15.64 11.44 -9.88
N ARG A 27 14.35 11.73 -9.72
CA ARG A 27 13.25 11.08 -10.45
C ARG A 27 13.27 11.31 -11.96
N ASP A 28 13.70 12.52 -12.41
CA ASP A 28 13.75 12.85 -13.84
C ASP A 28 14.94 12.20 -14.55
N ILE A 29 15.94 11.75 -13.78
CA ILE A 29 17.13 11.04 -14.27
C ILE A 29 16.91 9.55 -14.20
N TYR A 30 16.21 9.08 -13.17
CA TYR A 30 15.87 7.67 -12.94
C TYR A 30 14.35 7.50 -12.99
N PRO A 31 13.77 7.34 -14.18
CA PRO A 31 12.37 6.94 -14.32
C PRO A 31 12.17 5.55 -13.73
N GLU A 32 10.92 5.15 -13.50
CA GLU A 32 10.60 3.89 -12.81
C GLU A 32 11.30 3.78 -11.45
N SER A 33 10.93 4.68 -10.57
CA SER A 33 11.51 4.81 -9.23
C SER A 33 10.42 4.74 -8.16
N ALA A 34 10.83 4.52 -6.92
CA ALA A 34 9.89 4.46 -5.80
C ALA A 34 10.35 5.36 -4.65
N LEU A 35 9.41 6.05 -4.04
CA LEU A 35 9.54 6.74 -2.77
C LEU A 35 8.60 6.09 -1.77
N LEU A 36 9.12 5.58 -0.66
CA LEU A 36 8.37 5.03 0.45
C LEU A 36 8.81 5.75 1.73
N GLU A 37 7.92 6.57 2.29
CA GLU A 37 8.22 7.31 3.51
C GLU A 37 7.46 6.71 4.70
N SER A 38 8.10 6.67 5.87
CA SER A 38 7.43 6.42 7.14
C SER A 38 7.35 7.70 7.94
N SER A 39 6.15 8.04 8.39
CA SER A 39 5.92 9.16 9.31
C SER A 39 5.56 8.71 10.73
N ASP A 40 5.81 7.44 11.04
CA ASP A 40 5.53 6.89 12.38
C ASP A 40 6.61 7.34 13.37
N PHE A 41 6.31 8.43 14.08
CA PHE A 41 7.18 9.01 15.11
C PHE A 41 7.00 8.37 16.50
N HIS A 42 6.19 7.34 16.65
CA HIS A 42 5.87 6.74 17.94
C HIS A 42 6.79 5.58 18.35
N GLY A 43 7.68 5.14 17.49
CA GLY A 43 8.62 4.06 17.79
C GLY A 43 10.07 4.45 17.53
N ASN A 44 10.91 4.33 18.52
CA ASN A 44 12.38 4.55 18.44
C ASN A 44 13.11 3.65 17.43
N THR A 45 12.43 2.80 16.69
CA THR A 45 13.07 1.70 15.97
C THR A 45 12.84 1.64 14.47
N ASN A 46 12.00 2.45 13.82
CA ASN A 46 11.76 2.24 12.38
C ASN A 46 11.24 3.47 11.61
N SER A 47 11.70 4.67 11.91
CA SER A 47 11.40 5.83 11.08
C SER A 47 12.36 5.90 9.88
N LEU A 48 12.22 4.96 8.95
CA LEU A 48 13.02 4.91 7.73
C LEU A 48 12.19 5.31 6.52
N SER A 49 12.78 6.11 5.63
CA SER A 49 12.25 6.32 4.29
C SER A 49 13.19 5.76 3.25
N PHE A 50 12.63 5.27 2.14
CA PHE A 50 13.37 4.65 1.06
C PHE A 50 13.10 5.37 -0.25
N ILE A 51 14.17 5.60 -1.02
CA ILE A 51 14.09 5.96 -2.44
C ILE A 51 14.82 4.86 -3.20
N ALA A 52 14.12 4.22 -4.13
CA ALA A 52 14.64 3.13 -4.94
C ALA A 52 14.72 3.57 -6.40
N LEU A 53 15.87 3.36 -7.04
CA LEU A 53 16.19 3.90 -8.36
C LEU A 53 16.83 2.83 -9.24
N CYS A 54 16.59 2.91 -10.54
CA CYS A 54 17.18 2.06 -11.57
C CYS A 54 16.77 0.58 -11.42
N PRO A 55 15.66 0.14 -12.05
CA PRO A 55 15.23 -1.25 -12.02
C PRO A 55 16.31 -2.21 -12.52
N LEU A 56 16.58 -3.26 -11.75
CA LEU A 56 17.48 -4.37 -12.12
C LEU A 56 16.72 -5.60 -12.58
N GLY A 57 15.55 -5.83 -12.00
CA GLY A 57 14.72 -6.98 -12.32
C GLY A 57 13.33 -6.77 -11.75
N SER A 58 12.38 -7.56 -12.23
CA SER A 58 11.00 -7.47 -11.77
C SER A 58 10.25 -8.78 -11.90
N ILE A 59 9.25 -8.95 -11.05
CA ILE A 59 8.21 -9.95 -11.21
C ILE A 59 6.87 -9.25 -11.35
N GLY A 60 6.18 -9.54 -12.47
CA GLY A 60 4.83 -9.09 -12.75
C GLY A 60 3.89 -10.25 -12.95
N ILE A 61 2.64 -10.14 -12.48
CA ILE A 61 1.58 -11.11 -12.76
C ILE A 61 0.42 -10.36 -13.38
N ASN A 62 0.01 -10.80 -14.54
CA ASN A 62 -1.10 -10.22 -15.27
C ASN A 62 -1.84 -11.31 -16.06
N ARG A 63 -3.18 -11.30 -16.01
CA ARG A 63 -4.04 -12.25 -16.75
C ARG A 63 -3.59 -13.72 -16.61
N GLY A 64 -3.29 -14.13 -15.38
CA GLY A 64 -2.89 -15.51 -15.07
C GLY A 64 -1.49 -15.89 -15.55
N THR A 65 -0.65 -14.93 -15.92
CA THR A 65 0.71 -15.17 -16.39
C THR A 65 1.71 -14.41 -15.53
N ALA A 66 2.72 -15.12 -15.04
CA ALA A 66 3.87 -14.54 -14.36
C ALA A 66 4.95 -14.20 -15.39
N THR A 67 5.49 -12.98 -15.32
CA THR A 67 6.61 -12.51 -16.12
C THR A 67 7.75 -12.11 -15.21
N LEU A 68 8.89 -12.77 -15.32
CA LEU A 68 10.09 -12.54 -14.54
C LEU A 68 11.15 -11.92 -15.44
N LYS A 69 11.62 -10.72 -15.08
CA LYS A 69 12.68 -10.01 -15.78
C LYS A 69 13.94 -9.99 -14.93
N TYR A 70 15.04 -10.40 -15.50
CA TYR A 70 16.31 -10.58 -14.80
C TYR A 70 17.34 -9.50 -15.15
N PRO A 71 18.37 -9.30 -14.30
CA PRO A 71 19.38 -8.24 -14.48
C PRO A 71 20.19 -8.32 -15.77
N ASP A 72 20.30 -9.50 -16.36
CA ASP A 72 20.99 -9.75 -17.63
C ASP A 72 20.12 -9.50 -18.87
N GLY A 73 18.89 -9.01 -18.66
CA GLY A 73 17.91 -8.75 -19.71
C GLY A 73 17.12 -9.99 -20.14
N GLN A 74 17.34 -11.15 -19.53
CA GLN A 74 16.50 -12.32 -19.78
C GLN A 74 15.09 -12.09 -19.23
N GLU A 75 14.10 -12.61 -19.95
CA GLU A 75 12.69 -12.59 -19.54
C GLU A 75 12.13 -14.01 -19.60
N GLU A 76 11.51 -14.44 -18.53
CA GLU A 76 10.81 -15.71 -18.43
C GLU A 76 9.32 -15.46 -18.21
N THR A 77 8.49 -16.15 -18.98
CA THR A 77 7.03 -16.04 -18.88
C THR A 77 6.45 -17.41 -18.61
N GLN A 78 5.64 -17.52 -17.55
CA GLN A 78 5.04 -18.78 -17.13
C GLN A 78 3.57 -18.58 -16.72
N PRO A 79 2.63 -19.36 -17.29
CA PRO A 79 1.24 -19.31 -16.87
C PRO A 79 1.08 -19.88 -15.45
N LEU A 80 0.22 -19.25 -14.66
CA LEU A 80 -0.20 -19.77 -13.35
C LEU A 80 -1.06 -21.02 -13.55
N GLN A 81 -0.79 -22.05 -12.76
CA GLN A 81 -1.47 -23.34 -12.79
C GLN A 81 -1.72 -23.84 -11.36
N PRO A 82 -2.54 -24.88 -11.12
CA PRO A 82 -2.79 -25.42 -9.78
C PRO A 82 -1.53 -25.85 -9.02
N ASP A 83 -0.48 -26.27 -9.74
CA ASP A 83 0.82 -26.69 -9.23
C ASP A 83 1.90 -25.58 -9.31
N PHE A 84 1.57 -24.41 -9.85
CA PHE A 84 2.44 -23.24 -9.91
C PHE A 84 1.62 -21.96 -9.71
N GLN A 85 1.52 -21.54 -8.47
CA GLN A 85 0.72 -20.40 -8.04
C GLN A 85 1.57 -19.12 -7.89
N VAL A 86 0.93 -17.99 -7.57
CA VAL A 86 1.59 -16.69 -7.33
C VAL A 86 2.75 -16.80 -6.34
N GLN A 87 2.53 -17.50 -5.23
CA GLN A 87 3.56 -17.71 -4.21
C GLN A 87 4.79 -18.45 -4.75
N ASP A 88 4.58 -19.41 -5.67
CA ASP A 88 5.67 -20.19 -6.26
C ASP A 88 6.48 -19.32 -7.20
N ALA A 89 5.82 -18.51 -8.05
CA ALA A 89 6.48 -17.54 -8.91
C ALA A 89 7.29 -16.51 -8.12
N MET A 90 6.72 -15.96 -7.04
CA MET A 90 7.42 -15.00 -6.16
C MET A 90 8.63 -15.63 -5.47
N ASN A 91 8.48 -16.83 -4.92
CA ASN A 91 9.59 -17.55 -4.27
C ASN A 91 10.66 -17.97 -5.29
N GLN A 92 10.27 -18.40 -6.50
CA GLN A 92 11.20 -18.68 -7.59
C GLN A 92 12.04 -17.45 -7.90
N PHE A 93 11.41 -16.30 -8.13
CA PHE A 93 12.10 -15.05 -8.41
C PHE A 93 13.06 -14.65 -7.30
N LEU A 94 12.59 -14.64 -6.05
CA LEU A 94 13.42 -14.30 -4.88
C LEU A 94 14.62 -15.23 -4.73
N SER A 95 14.45 -16.53 -5.01
CA SER A 95 15.53 -17.54 -4.89
C SER A 95 16.62 -17.39 -5.94
N CYS A 96 16.37 -16.62 -7.01
CA CYS A 96 17.37 -16.34 -8.03
C CYS A 96 18.43 -15.32 -7.59
N PHE A 97 18.27 -14.69 -6.44
CA PHE A 97 19.14 -13.60 -5.98
C PHE A 97 19.85 -13.96 -4.67
N GLU A 98 21.14 -13.75 -4.63
CA GLU A 98 21.94 -13.80 -3.43
C GLU A 98 22.54 -12.43 -3.16
N ILE A 99 22.11 -11.79 -2.07
CA ILE A 99 22.53 -10.44 -1.70
C ILE A 99 23.41 -10.49 -0.48
N GLN A 100 24.63 -9.98 -0.58
CA GLN A 100 25.63 -9.96 0.48
C GLN A 100 26.02 -8.53 0.86
N GLY A 101 26.53 -8.35 2.06
CA GLY A 101 27.03 -7.07 2.57
C GLY A 101 26.24 -6.53 3.76
N ASN A 102 26.75 -5.49 4.37
CA ASN A 102 26.23 -4.96 5.65
C ASN A 102 24.81 -4.37 5.51
N GLU A 103 24.46 -3.85 4.32
CA GLU A 103 23.18 -3.20 4.06
C GLU A 103 22.20 -4.10 3.29
N ALA A 104 22.51 -5.40 3.15
CA ALA A 104 21.64 -6.38 2.49
C ALA A 104 20.21 -6.42 3.09
N ARG A 105 20.06 -6.09 4.38
CA ARG A 105 18.79 -6.00 5.08
C ARG A 105 17.81 -4.96 4.49
N TYR A 106 18.30 -3.96 3.78
CA TYR A 106 17.50 -2.91 3.14
C TYR A 106 17.14 -3.25 1.69
N VAL A 107 17.77 -4.29 1.15
CA VAL A 107 17.57 -4.70 -0.23
C VAL A 107 16.37 -5.63 -0.33
N GLY A 108 15.50 -5.33 -1.28
CA GLY A 108 14.30 -6.13 -1.52
C GLY A 108 13.55 -5.65 -2.75
N LEU A 109 12.36 -6.19 -2.90
CA LEU A 109 11.44 -5.84 -3.96
C LEU A 109 10.48 -4.76 -3.47
N PHE A 110 10.31 -3.70 -4.25
CA PHE A 110 9.34 -2.64 -4.03
C PHE A 110 8.22 -2.75 -5.05
N GLY A 111 6.98 -2.72 -4.60
CA GLY A 111 5.87 -2.89 -5.52
C GLY A 111 4.52 -3.01 -4.84
N TYR A 112 3.56 -3.54 -5.59
CA TYR A 112 2.17 -3.65 -5.16
C TYR A 112 1.51 -4.97 -5.58
N THR A 113 0.44 -5.30 -4.88
CA THR A 113 -0.53 -6.35 -5.23
C THR A 113 -1.90 -5.68 -5.33
N SER A 114 -2.55 -5.73 -6.49
CA SER A 114 -3.91 -5.19 -6.67
C SER A 114 -4.94 -6.00 -5.90
N PHE A 115 -6.08 -5.39 -5.56
CA PHE A 115 -7.20 -6.13 -4.96
C PHE A 115 -7.66 -7.28 -5.87
N ASP A 116 -7.68 -7.05 -7.16
CA ASP A 116 -8.15 -8.01 -8.16
C ASP A 116 -7.26 -9.25 -8.28
N ALA A 117 -6.03 -9.20 -7.76
CA ALA A 117 -5.13 -10.37 -7.66
C ALA A 117 -5.68 -11.47 -6.75
N VAL A 118 -6.70 -11.19 -5.95
CA VAL A 118 -7.37 -12.18 -5.10
C VAL A 118 -7.86 -13.40 -5.88
N LYS A 119 -8.20 -13.23 -7.17
CA LYS A 119 -8.59 -14.33 -8.08
C LYS A 119 -7.55 -15.43 -8.19
N TYR A 120 -6.29 -15.15 -7.90
CA TYR A 120 -5.18 -16.12 -7.90
C TYR A 120 -5.00 -16.84 -6.56
N MET A 121 -5.62 -16.36 -5.51
CA MET A 121 -5.43 -16.86 -4.14
C MET A 121 -6.67 -17.58 -3.59
N GLU A 122 -7.84 -17.13 -4.02
CA GLU A 122 -9.13 -17.66 -3.57
C GLU A 122 -10.07 -17.84 -4.78
N PRO A 123 -11.06 -18.75 -4.72
CA PRO A 123 -11.98 -19.00 -5.83
C PRO A 123 -13.02 -17.86 -5.97
N ILE A 124 -12.55 -16.71 -6.42
CA ILE A 124 -13.36 -15.50 -6.59
C ILE A 124 -13.42 -15.15 -8.07
N PRO A 125 -14.61 -15.00 -8.65
CA PRO A 125 -14.78 -14.71 -10.06
C PRO A 125 -14.57 -13.21 -10.37
N VAL A 126 -13.35 -12.72 -10.21
CA VAL A 126 -13.00 -11.36 -10.64
C VAL A 126 -12.98 -11.33 -12.16
N ALA A 127 -13.79 -10.44 -12.75
CA ALA A 127 -13.81 -10.27 -14.20
C ALA A 127 -12.45 -9.75 -14.70
N GLU A 128 -12.01 -10.25 -15.86
CA GLU A 128 -10.84 -9.67 -16.52
C GLU A 128 -11.21 -8.27 -17.02
N SER A 129 -10.39 -7.29 -16.66
CA SER A 129 -10.53 -5.94 -17.19
C SER A 129 -10.14 -5.93 -18.67
N HIS A 130 -11.07 -5.54 -19.53
CA HIS A 130 -10.81 -5.40 -20.97
C HIS A 130 -10.50 -3.94 -21.36
N HIS A 131 -10.43 -3.03 -20.39
CA HIS A 131 -10.12 -1.63 -20.67
C HIS A 131 -8.60 -1.47 -20.81
N GLU A 132 -8.14 -1.05 -21.97
CA GLU A 132 -6.74 -0.67 -22.24
C GLU A 132 -6.22 0.36 -21.24
N GLU A 133 -7.13 1.17 -20.68
CA GLU A 133 -6.85 2.15 -19.64
C GLU A 133 -6.40 1.53 -18.30
N ASN A 134 -6.64 0.24 -18.07
CA ASN A 134 -6.35 -0.48 -16.84
C ASN A 134 -5.39 -1.68 -17.03
N ASP A 135 -4.49 -1.59 -17.98
CA ASP A 135 -3.52 -2.66 -18.31
C ASP A 135 -2.34 -2.77 -17.31
N ALA A 136 -2.48 -2.18 -16.12
CA ALA A 136 -1.53 -2.38 -15.04
C ALA A 136 -1.55 -3.86 -14.61
N PRO A 137 -0.38 -4.48 -14.37
CA PRO A 137 -0.31 -5.82 -13.83
C PRO A 137 -1.09 -5.96 -12.53
N ASP A 138 -1.68 -7.16 -12.29
CA ASP A 138 -2.35 -7.43 -11.01
C ASP A 138 -1.35 -7.43 -9.84
N ILE A 139 -0.10 -7.83 -10.11
CA ILE A 139 1.02 -7.79 -9.15
C ILE A 139 2.25 -7.29 -9.90
N LEU A 140 3.00 -6.38 -9.28
CA LEU A 140 4.28 -5.92 -9.79
C LEU A 140 5.23 -5.56 -8.65
N TYR A 141 6.37 -6.24 -8.59
CA TYR A 141 7.45 -5.96 -7.66
C TYR A 141 8.77 -5.84 -8.40
N ILE A 142 9.57 -4.84 -8.04
CA ILE A 142 10.80 -4.44 -8.73
C ILE A 142 11.98 -4.47 -7.76
N LEU A 143 13.10 -5.07 -8.19
CA LEU A 143 14.42 -4.95 -7.58
C LEU A 143 15.14 -3.75 -8.19
N TYR A 144 15.70 -2.89 -7.34
CA TYR A 144 16.38 -1.67 -7.77
C TYR A 144 17.90 -1.72 -7.49
N LYS A 145 18.68 -1.09 -8.35
CA LYS A 145 20.14 -1.00 -8.23
C LYS A 145 20.59 -0.09 -7.09
N TYR A 146 19.93 1.07 -6.95
CA TYR A 146 20.29 2.06 -5.95
C TYR A 146 19.17 2.22 -4.94
N LEU A 147 19.56 2.29 -3.67
CA LEU A 147 18.66 2.63 -2.57
C LEU A 147 19.24 3.81 -1.79
N ILE A 148 18.39 4.76 -1.45
CA ILE A 148 18.70 5.85 -0.52
C ILE A 148 17.80 5.64 0.69
N VAL A 149 18.40 5.30 1.82
CA VAL A 149 17.70 5.05 3.08
C VAL A 149 17.88 6.26 3.98
N PHE A 150 16.80 6.91 4.34
CA PHE A 150 16.78 8.03 5.26
C PHE A 150 16.38 7.55 6.66
N ASP A 151 17.30 7.66 7.63
CA ASP A 151 17.01 7.44 9.04
C ASP A 151 16.61 8.77 9.68
N HIS A 152 15.31 8.96 9.92
CA HIS A 152 14.77 10.22 10.45
C HIS A 152 15.18 10.47 11.91
N PHE A 153 15.46 9.43 12.67
CA PHE A 153 15.89 9.57 14.06
C PHE A 153 17.33 10.09 14.16
N LYS A 154 18.20 9.60 13.29
CA LYS A 154 19.60 9.99 13.26
C LYS A 154 19.90 11.17 12.34
N ASN A 155 18.96 11.54 11.48
CA ASN A 155 19.18 12.47 10.36
C ASN A 155 20.35 12.03 9.46
N GLU A 156 20.39 10.73 9.17
CA GLU A 156 21.42 10.12 8.32
C GLU A 156 20.82 9.57 7.05
N LEU A 157 21.58 9.68 5.96
CA LEU A 157 21.31 9.02 4.69
C LEU A 157 22.32 7.90 4.49
N THR A 158 21.82 6.70 4.18
CA THR A 158 22.66 5.61 3.70
C THR A 158 22.38 5.43 2.20
N LEU A 159 23.38 5.74 1.38
CA LEU A 159 23.37 5.47 -0.05
C LEU A 159 23.87 4.05 -0.26
N ILE A 160 23.13 3.25 -1.02
CA ILE A 160 23.41 1.82 -1.25
C ILE A 160 23.40 1.57 -2.76
N GLU A 161 24.36 0.83 -3.26
CA GLU A 161 24.40 0.31 -4.61
C GLU A 161 24.60 -1.21 -4.60
N LEU A 162 23.84 -1.92 -5.44
CA LEU A 162 24.03 -3.33 -5.69
C LEU A 162 24.99 -3.50 -6.87
N LEU A 163 26.05 -4.26 -6.66
CA LEU A 163 27.06 -4.54 -7.66
C LEU A 163 27.20 -6.04 -7.89
N SER A 164 27.26 -6.41 -9.16
CA SER A 164 27.74 -7.72 -9.59
C SER A 164 29.27 -7.80 -9.50
N GLU A 165 29.82 -9.00 -9.51
CA GLU A 165 31.27 -9.20 -9.51
C GLU A 165 31.93 -8.49 -10.71
N GLY A 166 32.96 -7.68 -10.43
CA GLY A 166 33.71 -6.92 -11.44
C GLY A 166 33.04 -5.64 -11.93
N GLU A 167 31.87 -5.29 -11.43
CA GLU A 167 31.19 -4.04 -11.80
C GLU A 167 31.80 -2.84 -11.08
N THR A 168 31.93 -1.71 -11.80
CA THR A 168 32.48 -0.47 -11.25
C THR A 168 31.39 0.29 -10.45
N PRO A 169 31.72 0.76 -9.23
CA PRO A 169 30.77 1.54 -8.43
C PRO A 169 30.46 2.92 -9.02
N HIS A 170 29.17 3.30 -8.97
CA HIS A 170 28.66 4.62 -9.40
C HIS A 170 27.95 5.40 -8.27
N LEU A 171 28.12 5.00 -7.02
CA LEU A 171 27.46 5.62 -5.87
C LEU A 171 27.76 7.12 -5.72
N LYS A 172 28.95 7.55 -6.24
CA LYS A 172 29.34 8.95 -6.27
C LYS A 172 28.44 9.81 -7.17
N ASP A 173 27.88 9.25 -8.22
CA ASP A 173 26.96 9.96 -9.12
C ASP A 173 25.65 10.27 -8.39
N ILE A 174 25.12 9.31 -7.63
CA ILE A 174 23.97 9.51 -6.76
C ILE A 174 24.24 10.59 -5.72
N GLU A 175 25.41 10.54 -5.06
CA GLU A 175 25.80 11.55 -4.08
C GLU A 175 25.87 12.96 -4.71
N THR A 176 26.39 13.06 -5.92
CA THR A 176 26.45 14.33 -6.65
C THR A 176 25.06 14.89 -6.95
N LEU A 177 24.13 14.02 -7.36
CA LEU A 177 22.75 14.39 -7.65
C LEU A 177 22.02 14.91 -6.40
N ILE A 178 22.11 14.19 -5.29
CA ILE A 178 21.42 14.60 -4.06
C ILE A 178 21.99 15.91 -3.48
N ASN A 179 23.24 16.20 -3.74
CA ASN A 179 23.88 17.46 -3.32
C ASN A 179 23.61 18.63 -4.28
N ASN A 180 23.04 18.37 -5.46
CA ASN A 180 22.62 19.42 -6.37
C ASN A 180 21.51 20.26 -5.71
N ARG A 181 21.58 21.58 -5.87
CA ARG A 181 20.53 22.48 -5.37
C ARG A 181 19.37 22.67 -6.32
N ASN A 182 19.56 22.33 -7.59
CA ASN A 182 18.58 22.53 -8.64
C ASN A 182 17.83 21.21 -8.92
N PHE A 183 16.54 21.31 -9.08
CA PHE A 183 15.66 20.25 -9.58
C PHE A 183 14.59 20.87 -10.47
N ALA A 184 14.11 20.09 -11.42
CA ALA A 184 13.02 20.54 -12.27
C ALA A 184 11.70 20.56 -11.49
N SER A 185 10.91 21.56 -11.77
CA SER A 185 9.59 21.71 -11.20
C SER A 185 8.57 21.94 -12.30
N TYR A 186 7.45 21.22 -12.23
CA TYR A 186 6.41 21.24 -13.24
C TYR A 186 5.08 21.65 -12.60
N ASN A 187 4.24 22.31 -13.38
CA ASN A 187 2.93 22.70 -12.92
C ASN A 187 1.96 21.50 -12.91
N PHE A 188 0.90 21.63 -12.15
CA PHE A 188 -0.23 20.71 -12.14
C PHE A 188 -1.53 21.50 -12.31
N HIS A 189 -2.42 21.02 -13.16
CA HIS A 189 -3.74 21.61 -13.38
C HIS A 189 -4.77 20.51 -13.67
N THR A 190 -5.95 20.61 -13.10
CA THR A 190 -7.08 19.78 -13.46
C THR A 190 -7.62 20.14 -14.84
N VAL A 191 -8.21 19.18 -15.52
CA VAL A 191 -8.84 19.35 -16.83
C VAL A 191 -10.25 18.81 -16.76
N GLY A 192 -11.24 19.68 -17.05
CA GLY A 192 -12.64 19.31 -16.94
C GLY A 192 -13.12 19.12 -15.51
N GLU A 193 -14.31 18.56 -15.37
CA GLU A 193 -14.92 18.26 -14.09
C GLU A 193 -14.56 16.85 -13.61
N GLU A 194 -14.58 16.65 -12.30
CA GLU A 194 -14.48 15.33 -11.67
C GLU A 194 -15.65 14.45 -12.15
N HIS A 195 -15.35 13.21 -12.47
CA HIS A 195 -16.34 12.23 -12.90
C HIS A 195 -16.35 11.01 -12.00
N SER A 196 -17.54 10.43 -11.82
CA SER A 196 -17.69 9.10 -11.20
C SER A 196 -18.60 8.25 -12.10
N PRO A 197 -18.15 7.04 -12.51
CA PRO A 197 -19.00 6.12 -13.26
C PRO A 197 -20.18 5.59 -12.44
N ILE A 198 -20.14 5.78 -11.11
CA ILE A 198 -21.20 5.37 -10.18
C ILE A 198 -21.84 6.61 -9.58
N SER A 199 -23.11 6.86 -9.89
CA SER A 199 -23.90 7.96 -9.31
C SER A 199 -24.16 7.72 -7.81
N ASP A 200 -24.58 8.76 -7.09
CA ASP A 200 -24.98 8.67 -5.68
C ASP A 200 -26.12 7.66 -5.50
N GLU A 201 -27.12 7.68 -6.39
CA GLU A 201 -28.25 6.75 -6.34
C GLU A 201 -27.82 5.30 -6.62
N THR A 202 -26.91 5.10 -7.56
CA THR A 202 -26.34 3.77 -7.85
C THR A 202 -25.59 3.24 -6.64
N TYR A 203 -24.75 4.07 -5.99
CA TYR A 203 -24.03 3.66 -4.81
C TYR A 203 -24.98 3.33 -3.64
N LYS A 204 -26.02 4.14 -3.41
CA LYS A 204 -27.05 3.84 -2.41
C LYS A 204 -27.80 2.53 -2.71
N ALA A 205 -28.06 2.24 -3.97
CA ALA A 205 -28.64 0.94 -4.36
C ALA A 205 -27.69 -0.23 -4.05
N MET A 206 -26.39 -0.09 -4.29
CA MET A 206 -25.37 -1.07 -3.89
C MET A 206 -25.36 -1.28 -2.38
N VAL A 207 -25.41 -0.20 -1.58
CA VAL A 207 -25.48 -0.27 -0.11
C VAL A 207 -26.73 -1.04 0.35
N ARG A 208 -27.90 -0.73 -0.22
CA ARG A 208 -29.16 -1.46 0.09
C ARG A 208 -29.05 -2.96 -0.23
N GLN A 209 -28.39 -3.32 -1.34
CA GLN A 209 -28.11 -4.70 -1.69
C GLN A 209 -27.17 -5.36 -0.65
N GLY A 210 -26.10 -4.68 -0.24
CA GLY A 210 -25.21 -5.15 0.84
C GLY A 210 -25.94 -5.38 2.15
N ILE A 211 -26.84 -4.47 2.55
CA ILE A 211 -27.69 -4.64 3.75
C ILE A 211 -28.55 -5.91 3.64
N GLN A 212 -29.13 -6.21 2.47
CA GLN A 212 -29.93 -7.42 2.28
C GLN A 212 -29.10 -8.71 2.46
N HIS A 213 -27.84 -8.71 1.99
CA HIS A 213 -26.95 -9.85 2.23
C HIS A 213 -26.59 -10.01 3.72
N CYS A 214 -26.40 -8.92 4.44
CA CYS A 214 -26.21 -8.96 5.89
C CYS A 214 -27.44 -9.49 6.63
N LEU A 215 -28.65 -9.05 6.25
CA LEU A 215 -29.90 -9.52 6.84
C LEU A 215 -30.20 -10.98 6.57
N ARG A 216 -29.79 -11.52 5.41
CA ARG A 216 -29.91 -12.95 5.08
C ARG A 216 -28.89 -13.82 5.81
N GLY A 217 -27.85 -13.21 6.40
CA GLY A 217 -26.76 -13.94 7.04
C GLY A 217 -25.67 -14.45 6.09
N ASP A 218 -25.63 -13.93 4.85
CA ASP A 218 -24.56 -14.23 3.89
C ASP A 218 -23.20 -13.71 4.38
N VAL A 219 -23.21 -12.51 4.99
CA VAL A 219 -22.05 -11.83 5.59
C VAL A 219 -22.48 -11.08 6.85
N PHE A 220 -21.54 -10.85 7.75
CA PHE A 220 -21.71 -9.93 8.88
C PHE A 220 -21.46 -8.48 8.45
N GLN A 221 -20.46 -8.30 7.58
CA GLN A 221 -20.06 -7.02 7.02
C GLN A 221 -19.57 -7.22 5.59
N ILE A 222 -19.85 -6.24 4.74
CA ILE A 222 -19.30 -6.13 3.39
C ILE A 222 -18.84 -4.69 3.15
N VAL A 223 -17.66 -4.52 2.53
CA VAL A 223 -17.16 -3.19 2.16
C VAL A 223 -17.44 -2.94 0.69
N LEU A 224 -18.27 -1.94 0.39
CA LEU A 224 -18.57 -1.51 -0.97
C LEU A 224 -17.96 -0.14 -1.25
N SER A 225 -17.40 0.03 -2.43
CA SER A 225 -16.61 1.20 -2.79
C SER A 225 -17.13 1.93 -4.01
N ARG A 226 -16.70 3.19 -4.15
CA ARG A 226 -17.02 4.07 -5.26
C ARG A 226 -15.76 4.75 -5.79
N ARG A 227 -15.56 4.73 -7.12
CA ARG A 227 -14.42 5.33 -7.82
C ARG A 227 -14.78 6.70 -8.39
N PHE A 228 -13.78 7.57 -8.38
CA PHE A 228 -13.78 8.88 -9.03
C PHE A 228 -12.58 9.01 -9.95
N GLU A 229 -12.70 9.88 -10.94
CA GLU A 229 -11.73 10.14 -11.99
C GLU A 229 -11.59 11.64 -12.20
N GLN A 230 -10.35 12.13 -12.29
CA GLN A 230 -10.05 13.53 -12.58
C GLN A 230 -8.93 13.61 -13.61
N ALA A 231 -9.25 14.12 -14.80
CA ALA A 231 -8.24 14.41 -15.81
C ALA A 231 -7.36 15.59 -15.37
N PHE A 232 -6.08 15.56 -15.73
CA PHE A 232 -5.12 16.58 -15.37
C PHE A 232 -4.07 16.81 -16.46
N LYS A 233 -3.28 17.88 -16.31
CA LYS A 233 -2.05 18.14 -17.06
C LYS A 233 -0.93 18.50 -16.08
N GLY A 234 0.29 18.04 -16.38
CA GLY A 234 1.47 18.35 -15.61
C GLY A 234 1.90 17.25 -14.66
N ASP A 235 2.33 17.62 -13.45
CA ASP A 235 3.05 16.77 -12.52
C ASP A 235 2.15 16.30 -11.37
N ASP A 236 1.75 15.04 -11.39
CA ASP A 236 0.96 14.41 -10.32
C ASP A 236 1.73 14.25 -8.99
N PHE A 237 3.06 14.38 -8.99
CA PHE A 237 3.83 14.44 -7.75
C PHE A 237 3.46 15.63 -6.86
N LYS A 238 2.96 16.74 -7.45
CA LYS A 238 2.37 17.84 -6.67
C LYS A 238 1.15 17.39 -5.88
N VAL A 239 0.32 16.52 -6.44
CA VAL A 239 -0.83 15.94 -5.72
C VAL A 239 -0.37 15.08 -4.55
N TYR A 240 0.69 14.27 -4.74
CA TYR A 240 1.31 13.52 -3.64
C TYR A 240 1.81 14.45 -2.53
N ARG A 241 2.56 15.52 -2.87
CA ARG A 241 3.06 16.50 -1.90
C ARG A 241 1.91 17.18 -1.14
N ALA A 242 0.85 17.55 -1.84
CA ALA A 242 -0.35 18.10 -1.24
C ALA A 242 -1.03 17.12 -0.28
N LEU A 243 -1.23 15.86 -0.71
CA LEU A 243 -1.83 14.82 0.13
C LEU A 243 -1.00 14.55 1.38
N ARG A 244 0.32 14.46 1.23
CA ARG A 244 1.27 14.29 2.33
C ARG A 244 1.14 15.38 3.40
N SER A 245 0.88 16.61 2.99
CA SER A 245 0.71 17.76 3.91
C SER A 245 -0.65 17.78 4.59
N ILE A 246 -1.72 17.37 3.89
CA ILE A 246 -3.10 17.38 4.40
C ILE A 246 -3.37 16.17 5.31
N ASN A 247 -2.85 15.02 4.93
CA ASN A 247 -3.15 13.74 5.57
C ASN A 247 -1.87 12.93 5.81
N PRO A 248 -0.97 13.38 6.70
CA PRO A 248 0.21 12.59 7.04
C PRO A 248 -0.23 11.28 7.72
N SER A 249 0.27 10.16 7.22
CA SER A 249 -0.05 8.82 7.70
C SER A 249 1.23 7.99 7.81
N PRO A 250 1.23 6.88 8.57
CA PRO A 250 2.41 6.04 8.74
C PRO A 250 3.07 5.58 7.43
N TYR A 251 2.28 5.38 6.39
CA TYR A 251 2.76 4.96 5.07
C TYR A 251 2.44 6.03 4.02
N LEU A 252 3.48 6.72 3.59
CA LEU A 252 3.45 7.66 2.48
C LEU A 252 4.22 7.06 1.33
N PHE A 253 3.65 7.01 0.14
CA PHE A 253 4.29 6.33 -0.98
C PHE A 253 4.00 7.01 -2.30
N TYR A 254 5.00 6.99 -3.18
CA TYR A 254 4.89 7.37 -4.58
C TYR A 254 5.74 6.41 -5.41
N PHE A 255 5.08 5.56 -6.18
CA PHE A 255 5.70 4.56 -7.04
C PHE A 255 5.44 4.94 -8.50
N ASP A 256 6.51 5.18 -9.24
CA ASP A 256 6.49 5.37 -10.69
C ASP A 256 6.87 4.04 -11.36
N PHE A 257 5.93 3.45 -12.07
CA PHE A 257 6.11 2.20 -12.83
C PHE A 257 6.30 2.47 -14.33
N GLY A 258 6.62 3.71 -14.73
CA GLY A 258 6.78 4.14 -16.12
C GLY A 258 5.44 4.46 -16.78
N GLY A 259 4.60 3.46 -17.06
CA GLY A 259 3.31 3.64 -17.73
C GLY A 259 2.19 4.14 -16.82
N PHE A 260 2.33 4.02 -15.52
CA PHE A 260 1.37 4.45 -14.49
C PHE A 260 2.08 4.70 -13.16
N ARG A 261 1.39 5.37 -12.25
CA ARG A 261 1.88 5.65 -10.89
C ARG A 261 0.84 5.27 -9.87
N ILE A 262 1.31 4.83 -8.69
CA ILE A 262 0.48 4.62 -7.52
C ILE A 262 1.07 5.43 -6.39
N PHE A 263 0.28 6.33 -5.80
CA PHE A 263 0.74 7.15 -4.69
C PHE A 263 -0.37 7.44 -3.69
N GLY A 264 0.01 7.65 -2.45
CA GLY A 264 -0.97 7.83 -1.40
C GLY A 264 -0.41 8.04 -0.01
N SER A 265 -1.33 8.06 0.94
CA SER A 265 -1.07 8.24 2.36
C SER A 265 -1.94 7.26 3.16
N SER A 266 -1.45 6.03 3.34
CA SER A 266 -2.19 4.97 4.01
C SER A 266 -1.96 4.97 5.52
N PRO A 267 -3.01 4.92 6.32
CA PRO A 267 -2.89 4.79 7.77
C PRO A 267 -2.70 3.34 8.24
N GLU A 268 -2.89 2.33 7.37
CA GLU A 268 -3.13 0.96 7.81
C GLU A 268 -2.12 -0.03 7.23
N THR A 269 -1.53 -0.82 8.12
CA THR A 269 -0.69 -1.97 7.76
C THR A 269 -1.58 -3.15 7.37
N HIS A 270 -1.33 -3.74 6.20
CA HIS A 270 -1.95 -5.02 5.87
C HIS A 270 -1.26 -6.17 6.59
N CYS A 271 0.03 -6.34 6.34
CA CYS A 271 0.83 -7.41 6.92
C CYS A 271 2.27 -6.94 7.06
N LYS A 272 2.86 -7.20 8.22
CA LYS A 272 4.29 -6.99 8.48
C LYS A 272 4.90 -8.31 8.96
N ILE A 273 6.02 -8.70 8.37
CA ILE A 273 6.81 -9.85 8.80
C ILE A 273 8.20 -9.34 9.13
N SER A 274 8.69 -9.70 10.31
CA SER A 274 10.04 -9.40 10.74
C SER A 274 10.58 -10.54 11.60
N ASN A 275 11.77 -11.02 11.26
CA ASN A 275 12.44 -12.12 11.97
C ASN A 275 11.52 -13.36 12.14
N GLY A 276 10.78 -13.73 11.11
CA GLY A 276 9.91 -14.92 11.12
C GLY A 276 8.60 -14.75 11.89
N ARG A 277 8.29 -13.54 12.37
CA ARG A 277 7.03 -13.21 13.06
C ARG A 277 6.17 -12.31 12.19
N ALA A 278 4.96 -12.77 11.87
CA ALA A 278 3.97 -12.02 11.13
C ALA A 278 3.05 -11.25 12.08
N SER A 279 2.63 -10.05 11.69
CA SER A 279 1.67 -9.23 12.42
C SER A 279 0.70 -8.51 11.50
N ILE A 280 -0.51 -8.31 12.01
CA ILE A 280 -1.58 -7.50 11.41
C ILE A 280 -2.05 -6.54 12.48
N ASP A 281 -2.24 -5.27 12.13
CA ASP A 281 -2.66 -4.22 13.03
C ASP A 281 -4.07 -3.73 12.68
N PRO A 282 -5.16 -4.41 13.13
CA PRO A 282 -6.52 -3.96 12.88
C PRO A 282 -6.76 -2.58 13.48
N ILE A 283 -7.26 -1.66 12.66
CA ILE A 283 -7.70 -0.33 13.06
C ILE A 283 -9.21 -0.28 12.92
N ALA A 284 -9.92 -0.01 14.01
CA ALA A 284 -11.34 0.30 13.97
C ALA A 284 -11.61 1.45 14.91
N GLY A 285 -12.56 2.27 14.52
CA GLY A 285 -12.87 3.49 15.22
C GLY A 285 -11.94 4.65 14.87
N THR A 286 -12.55 5.73 14.44
CA THR A 286 -11.83 6.95 14.09
C THR A 286 -12.57 8.14 14.69
N ALA A 287 -11.85 8.94 15.46
CA ALA A 287 -12.32 10.25 15.91
C ALA A 287 -11.41 11.36 15.40
N PHE A 288 -11.98 12.51 15.11
CA PHE A 288 -11.21 13.68 14.71
C PHE A 288 -10.43 14.22 15.92
N ARG A 289 -9.15 14.52 15.73
CA ARG A 289 -8.29 15.16 16.71
C ARG A 289 -8.38 16.68 16.58
N SER A 290 -8.73 17.37 17.66
CA SER A 290 -8.86 18.84 17.68
C SER A 290 -7.55 19.54 18.04
N GLY A 291 -6.63 18.83 18.72
CA GLY A 291 -5.45 19.41 19.35
C GLY A 291 -5.70 19.99 20.76
N ASP A 292 -6.97 20.12 21.17
CA ASP A 292 -7.33 20.45 22.53
C ASP A 292 -7.43 19.19 23.39
N VAL A 293 -6.64 19.13 24.46
CA VAL A 293 -6.48 17.94 25.30
C VAL A 293 -7.80 17.44 25.88
N GLU A 294 -8.65 18.35 26.36
CA GLU A 294 -9.91 17.99 27.01
C GLU A 294 -10.95 17.49 25.98
N THR A 295 -11.02 18.13 24.83
CA THR A 295 -11.88 17.73 23.72
C THR A 295 -11.45 16.38 23.16
N ASP A 296 -10.17 16.17 22.98
CA ASP A 296 -9.62 14.91 22.47
C ASP A 296 -9.85 13.77 23.47
N ARG A 297 -9.72 14.03 24.77
CA ARG A 297 -10.07 13.07 25.84
C ARG A 297 -11.55 12.67 25.81
N LYS A 298 -12.46 13.62 25.62
CA LYS A 298 -13.90 13.32 25.51
C LYS A 298 -14.19 12.46 24.27
N ARG A 299 -13.58 12.78 23.12
CA ARG A 299 -13.70 12.00 21.89
C ARG A 299 -13.16 10.60 22.04
N THR A 300 -12.00 10.45 22.67
CA THR A 300 -11.39 9.16 23.01
C THR A 300 -12.33 8.30 23.86
N ASN A 301 -12.89 8.88 24.92
CA ASN A 301 -13.82 8.17 25.78
C ASN A 301 -15.12 7.78 25.05
N ALA A 302 -15.62 8.63 24.18
CA ALA A 302 -16.79 8.32 23.35
C ALA A 302 -16.47 7.15 22.40
N LEU A 303 -15.30 7.16 21.74
CA LEU A 303 -14.85 6.11 20.84
C LEU A 303 -14.68 4.76 21.56
N LEU A 304 -14.05 4.75 22.74
CA LEU A 304 -13.86 3.55 23.55
C LEU A 304 -15.18 2.91 24.02
N ASN A 305 -16.22 3.72 24.19
CA ASN A 305 -17.52 3.27 24.68
C ASN A 305 -18.57 3.10 23.57
N ASP A 306 -18.23 3.35 22.31
CA ASP A 306 -19.15 3.16 21.19
C ASP A 306 -19.40 1.66 20.93
N PRO A 307 -20.65 1.16 21.08
CA PRO A 307 -20.92 -0.26 20.90
C PRO A 307 -20.71 -0.76 19.47
N LYS A 308 -20.93 0.10 18.44
CA LYS A 308 -20.75 -0.26 17.04
C LYS A 308 -19.27 -0.42 16.76
N GLU A 309 -18.45 0.58 17.08
CA GLU A 309 -17.00 0.58 16.89
C GLU A 309 -16.36 -0.59 17.65
N ASN A 310 -16.82 -0.86 18.85
CA ASN A 310 -16.36 -2.00 19.64
C ASN A 310 -16.66 -3.36 19.00
N ALA A 311 -17.87 -3.55 18.47
CA ALA A 311 -18.27 -4.78 17.79
C ALA A 311 -17.47 -5.00 16.49
N GLU A 312 -17.28 -3.94 15.71
CA GLU A 312 -16.46 -3.97 14.50
C GLU A 312 -15.00 -4.30 14.82
N HIS A 313 -14.43 -3.66 15.84
CA HIS A 313 -13.05 -3.91 16.25
C HIS A 313 -12.81 -5.36 16.69
N VAL A 314 -13.70 -5.93 17.50
CA VAL A 314 -13.64 -7.36 17.88
C VAL A 314 -13.65 -8.25 16.65
N MET A 315 -14.55 -7.99 15.71
CA MET A 315 -14.65 -8.76 14.46
C MET A 315 -13.35 -8.69 13.63
N LEU A 316 -12.75 -7.51 13.50
CA LEU A 316 -11.49 -7.35 12.75
C LEU A 316 -10.29 -8.03 13.44
N VAL A 317 -10.22 -7.99 14.77
CA VAL A 317 -9.19 -8.72 15.53
C VAL A 317 -9.36 -10.23 15.36
N ASP A 318 -10.58 -10.74 15.40
CA ASP A 318 -10.83 -12.17 15.20
C ASP A 318 -10.53 -12.60 13.77
N LEU A 319 -10.84 -11.78 12.79
CA LEU A 319 -10.49 -12.00 11.39
C LEU A 319 -8.96 -12.06 11.20
N ALA A 320 -8.22 -11.11 11.79
CA ALA A 320 -6.75 -11.11 11.74
C ALA A 320 -6.14 -12.36 12.41
N ARG A 321 -6.72 -12.82 13.54
CA ARG A 321 -6.33 -14.08 14.18
C ARG A 321 -6.55 -15.28 13.26
N ASN A 322 -7.71 -15.33 12.61
CA ASN A 322 -8.05 -16.41 11.69
C ASN A 322 -7.10 -16.41 10.47
N ASP A 323 -6.83 -15.25 9.88
CA ASP A 323 -5.93 -15.12 8.74
C ASP A 323 -4.51 -15.61 9.08
N LEU A 324 -3.94 -15.14 10.19
CA LEU A 324 -2.60 -15.55 10.62
C LEU A 324 -2.54 -17.04 11.00
N SER A 325 -3.61 -17.61 11.57
CA SER A 325 -3.64 -19.01 12.00
C SER A 325 -3.47 -20.02 10.85
N ARG A 326 -3.71 -19.60 9.61
CA ARG A 326 -3.48 -20.42 8.41
C ARG A 326 -1.98 -20.82 8.32
N ASN A 327 -1.08 -19.87 8.53
CA ASN A 327 0.37 -20.04 8.32
C ASN A 327 1.22 -19.79 9.56
N CYS A 328 0.64 -19.35 10.66
CA CYS A 328 1.36 -19.06 11.91
C CYS A 328 0.92 -19.97 13.06
N GLN A 329 1.84 -20.19 13.98
CA GLN A 329 1.62 -20.80 15.28
C GLN A 329 1.77 -19.74 16.39
N HIS A 330 1.31 -20.05 17.61
CA HIS A 330 1.32 -19.14 18.75
C HIS A 330 0.70 -17.76 18.43
N VAL A 331 -0.43 -17.81 17.69
CA VAL A 331 -1.14 -16.57 17.33
C VAL A 331 -1.76 -15.96 18.58
N GLN A 332 -1.43 -14.70 18.83
CA GLN A 332 -1.85 -13.96 20.03
C GLN A 332 -2.19 -12.50 19.70
N VAL A 333 -2.92 -11.86 20.60
CA VAL A 333 -3.16 -10.42 20.57
C VAL A 333 -2.10 -9.76 21.47
N ASP A 334 -1.15 -9.05 20.87
CA ASP A 334 -0.04 -8.43 21.59
C ASP A 334 -0.53 -7.24 22.43
N PHE A 335 -1.42 -6.43 21.87
CA PHE A 335 -2.17 -5.38 22.57
C PHE A 335 -3.57 -5.23 21.96
N TYR A 336 -4.51 -4.74 22.77
CA TYR A 336 -5.93 -4.68 22.41
C TYR A 336 -6.53 -3.31 22.69
N LYS A 337 -7.08 -2.68 21.63
CA LYS A 337 -7.74 -1.36 21.70
C LYS A 337 -6.86 -0.26 22.29
N GLU A 338 -5.60 -0.22 21.91
CA GLU A 338 -4.73 0.88 22.29
C GLU A 338 -5.13 2.15 21.56
N VAL A 339 -5.21 3.25 22.30
CA VAL A 339 -5.53 4.55 21.73
C VAL A 339 -4.29 5.16 21.12
N GLN A 340 -4.30 5.39 19.81
CA GLN A 340 -3.20 6.04 19.11
C GLN A 340 -3.64 7.41 18.60
N TYR A 341 -2.86 8.44 18.96
CA TYR A 341 -3.08 9.83 18.56
C TYR A 341 -2.19 10.19 17.39
N TYR A 342 -2.79 10.44 16.23
CA TYR A 342 -2.12 10.98 15.06
C TYR A 342 -2.33 12.50 14.97
N SER A 343 -1.74 13.15 13.95
CA SER A 343 -1.84 14.61 13.80
C SER A 343 -3.29 15.12 13.73
N HIS A 344 -4.19 14.39 13.07
CA HIS A 344 -5.57 14.82 12.79
C HIS A 344 -6.65 13.83 13.24
N VAL A 345 -6.26 12.62 13.64
CA VAL A 345 -7.19 11.54 14.00
C VAL A 345 -6.72 10.80 15.25
N ILE A 346 -7.70 10.20 15.94
CA ILE A 346 -7.52 9.27 17.06
C ILE A 346 -8.05 7.93 16.59
N HIS A 347 -7.25 6.88 16.68
CA HIS A 347 -7.63 5.52 16.32
C HIS A 347 -7.55 4.57 17.51
N LEU A 348 -8.39 3.53 17.48
CA LEU A 348 -8.22 2.33 18.29
C LEU A 348 -7.49 1.28 17.46
N VAL A 349 -6.34 0.85 17.93
CA VAL A 349 -5.48 -0.11 17.24
C VAL A 349 -5.30 -1.33 18.13
N SER A 350 -5.33 -2.51 17.52
CA SER A 350 -4.87 -3.75 18.14
C SER A 350 -3.76 -4.35 17.29
N ARG A 351 -2.97 -5.24 17.87
CA ARG A 351 -2.00 -6.04 17.12
C ARG A 351 -2.24 -7.51 17.36
N VAL A 352 -2.36 -8.24 16.27
CA VAL A 352 -2.36 -9.70 16.27
C VAL A 352 -1.06 -10.16 15.62
N SER A 353 -0.35 -11.09 16.27
CA SER A 353 0.90 -11.61 15.73
C SER A 353 1.02 -13.12 15.93
N GLY A 354 1.90 -13.75 15.16
CA GLY A 354 2.20 -15.17 15.25
C GLY A 354 3.53 -15.51 14.58
N GLU A 355 4.11 -16.62 14.98
CA GLU A 355 5.34 -17.15 14.41
C GLU A 355 4.99 -17.96 13.14
N ILE A 356 5.71 -17.73 12.04
CA ILE A 356 5.52 -18.50 10.81
C ILE A 356 5.86 -19.98 11.07
N LYS A 357 4.95 -20.88 10.68
CA LYS A 357 5.13 -22.32 10.81
C LYS A 357 6.31 -22.82 9.98
N PRO A 358 7.04 -23.88 10.42
CA PRO A 358 8.17 -24.44 9.66
C PRO A 358 7.83 -24.91 8.24
N ASN A 359 6.57 -25.26 7.98
CA ASN A 359 6.08 -25.68 6.66
C ASN A 359 5.44 -24.55 5.83
N SER A 360 5.65 -23.32 6.26
CA SER A 360 5.19 -22.11 5.55
C SER A 360 6.38 -21.18 5.26
N ASN A 361 6.11 -20.07 4.60
CA ASN A 361 7.10 -19.04 4.30
C ASN A 361 6.44 -17.63 4.31
N PRO A 362 7.25 -16.56 4.32
CA PRO A 362 6.73 -15.19 4.35
C PRO A 362 5.77 -14.85 3.21
N ILE A 363 6.09 -15.26 1.98
CA ILE A 363 5.25 -14.96 0.82
C ILE A 363 3.90 -15.66 0.92
N LYS A 364 3.90 -16.95 1.27
CA LYS A 364 2.66 -17.70 1.48
C LYS A 364 1.82 -17.08 2.61
N THR A 365 2.45 -16.70 3.72
CA THR A 365 1.78 -16.05 4.85
C THR A 365 1.13 -14.74 4.41
N TYR A 366 1.86 -13.89 3.68
CA TYR A 366 1.33 -12.65 3.13
C TYR A 366 0.14 -12.89 2.19
N MET A 367 0.29 -13.79 1.21
CA MET A 367 -0.75 -14.05 0.21
C MET A 367 -2.02 -14.66 0.84
N ASP A 368 -1.89 -15.54 1.82
CA ASP A 368 -3.04 -16.16 2.49
C ASP A 368 -3.76 -15.21 3.48
N THR A 369 -3.17 -14.08 3.86
CA THR A 369 -3.85 -13.01 4.62
C THR A 369 -4.55 -11.99 3.72
N PHE A 370 -4.20 -11.95 2.44
CA PHE A 370 -4.72 -11.01 1.46
C PHE A 370 -6.16 -11.32 1.02
N PRO A 371 -6.97 -10.28 0.72
CA PRO A 371 -6.79 -8.87 1.05
C PRO A 371 -7.20 -8.57 2.50
N ALA A 372 -6.98 -7.34 2.94
CA ALA A 372 -7.36 -6.90 4.28
C ALA A 372 -8.88 -7.02 4.53
N GLY A 373 -9.26 -7.48 5.73
CA GLY A 373 -10.64 -7.60 6.14
C GLY A 373 -11.39 -6.26 6.17
N THR A 374 -10.68 -5.18 6.50
CA THR A 374 -11.19 -3.81 6.50
C THR A 374 -11.60 -3.29 5.12
N LEU A 375 -11.15 -3.95 4.05
CA LEU A 375 -11.48 -3.62 2.65
C LEU A 375 -12.35 -4.69 1.97
N SER A 376 -12.64 -5.81 2.62
CA SER A 376 -13.44 -6.90 2.08
C SER A 376 -14.71 -7.14 2.88
N GLY A 377 -14.59 -7.70 4.06
CA GLY A 377 -15.69 -8.02 4.94
C GLY A 377 -15.52 -9.37 5.64
N ALA A 378 -16.57 -9.82 6.29
CA ALA A 378 -16.58 -11.05 7.07
C ALA A 378 -17.88 -11.84 6.86
N PRO A 379 -17.83 -13.16 6.54
CA PRO A 379 -16.67 -13.96 6.17
C PRO A 379 -15.99 -13.47 4.87
N LYS A 380 -14.66 -13.45 4.85
CA LYS A 380 -13.85 -12.77 3.82
C LYS A 380 -14.16 -13.27 2.40
N VAL A 381 -14.10 -14.56 2.14
CA VAL A 381 -14.33 -15.14 0.80
C VAL A 381 -15.72 -14.80 0.28
N ARG A 382 -16.76 -14.96 1.12
CA ARG A 382 -18.13 -14.64 0.71
C ARG A 382 -18.32 -13.14 0.45
N ALA A 383 -17.74 -12.29 1.30
CA ALA A 383 -17.77 -10.84 1.08
C ALA A 383 -17.14 -10.47 -0.26
N MET A 384 -15.98 -11.05 -0.61
CA MET A 384 -15.31 -10.76 -1.88
C MET A 384 -16.11 -11.25 -3.10
N GLN A 385 -16.76 -12.42 -3.03
CA GLN A 385 -17.66 -12.87 -4.08
C GLN A 385 -18.79 -11.88 -4.33
N LEU A 386 -19.42 -11.41 -3.24
CA LEU A 386 -20.48 -10.40 -3.34
C LEU A 386 -19.99 -9.05 -3.85
N ILE A 387 -18.77 -8.62 -3.47
CA ILE A 387 -18.16 -7.41 -3.99
C ILE A 387 -18.06 -7.48 -5.52
N THR A 388 -17.58 -8.59 -6.08
CA THR A 388 -17.47 -8.76 -7.54
C THR A 388 -18.81 -8.83 -8.24
N GLU A 389 -19.88 -9.27 -7.55
CA GLU A 389 -21.24 -9.29 -8.07
C GLU A 389 -21.91 -7.91 -8.04
N ILE A 390 -21.62 -7.08 -7.02
CA ILE A 390 -22.29 -5.82 -6.77
C ILE A 390 -21.57 -4.63 -7.41
N GLU A 391 -20.23 -4.58 -7.33
CA GLU A 391 -19.43 -3.53 -7.95
C GLU A 391 -19.33 -3.74 -9.46
N SER A 392 -19.62 -2.70 -10.23
CA SER A 392 -19.65 -2.76 -11.69
C SER A 392 -18.29 -2.63 -12.38
N HIS A 393 -17.21 -2.51 -11.60
CA HIS A 393 -15.84 -2.32 -12.09
C HIS A 393 -14.85 -2.98 -11.15
N ASN A 394 -13.68 -3.34 -11.68
CA ASN A 394 -12.59 -3.85 -10.89
C ASN A 394 -11.97 -2.75 -10.04
N ARG A 395 -11.48 -3.10 -8.86
CA ARG A 395 -10.87 -2.16 -7.92
C ARG A 395 -9.46 -1.74 -8.31
N GLY A 396 -8.74 -2.61 -9.03
CA GLY A 396 -7.33 -2.38 -9.33
C GLY A 396 -6.49 -2.31 -8.05
N ALA A 397 -5.65 -1.30 -7.93
CA ALA A 397 -4.77 -1.11 -6.77
C ALA A 397 -5.53 -0.79 -5.47
N TYR A 398 -6.71 -0.15 -5.55
CA TYR A 398 -7.49 0.19 -4.36
C TYR A 398 -7.89 -1.04 -3.54
N GLY A 399 -7.59 -1.03 -2.25
CA GLY A 399 -7.87 -2.14 -1.35
C GLY A 399 -6.89 -3.31 -1.45
N GLY A 400 -5.92 -3.22 -2.36
CA GLY A 400 -4.76 -4.09 -2.41
C GLY A 400 -3.66 -3.67 -1.43
N CYS A 401 -2.43 -4.02 -1.71
CA CYS A 401 -1.27 -3.73 -0.86
C CYS A 401 -0.12 -3.12 -1.66
N ILE A 402 0.69 -2.30 -1.00
CA ILE A 402 1.88 -1.68 -1.56
C ILE A 402 2.99 -1.64 -0.51
N GLY A 403 4.22 -1.90 -0.91
CA GLY A 403 5.32 -1.85 0.04
C GLY A 403 6.58 -2.59 -0.40
N PHE A 404 7.17 -3.28 0.55
CA PHE A 404 8.50 -3.87 0.48
C PHE A 404 8.47 -5.35 0.83
N ILE A 405 9.28 -6.16 0.10
CA ILE A 405 9.53 -7.58 0.35
C ILE A 405 11.05 -7.79 0.34
N GLY A 406 11.65 -8.07 1.49
CA GLY A 406 13.09 -8.29 1.66
C GLY A 406 13.51 -9.71 1.28
N PHE A 407 14.77 -9.86 0.84
CA PHE A 407 15.36 -11.17 0.57
C PHE A 407 15.63 -11.99 1.84
N ASN A 408 15.66 -11.34 2.98
CA ASN A 408 15.80 -11.98 4.30
C ASN A 408 14.48 -12.55 4.85
N GLY A 409 13.38 -12.44 4.11
CA GLY A 409 12.05 -12.88 4.51
C GLY A 409 11.24 -11.83 5.28
N ASP A 410 11.81 -10.67 5.58
CA ASP A 410 11.05 -9.54 6.13
C ASP A 410 10.17 -8.92 5.04
N LEU A 411 8.99 -8.46 5.39
CA LEU A 411 8.13 -7.69 4.52
C LEU A 411 7.31 -6.67 5.29
N ASN A 412 6.92 -5.60 4.60
CA ASN A 412 6.05 -4.58 5.15
C ASN A 412 5.13 -4.06 4.03
N GLN A 413 3.84 -4.36 4.16
CA GLN A 413 2.82 -4.06 3.18
C GLN A 413 1.73 -3.19 3.80
N ALA A 414 1.57 -1.99 3.27
CA ALA A 414 0.45 -1.11 3.60
C ALA A 414 -0.77 -1.44 2.74
N ILE A 415 -1.97 -1.20 3.25
CA ILE A 415 -3.19 -1.28 2.44
C ILE A 415 -3.23 -0.08 1.50
N THR A 416 -3.51 -0.30 0.22
CA THR A 416 -3.63 0.77 -0.78
C THR A 416 -4.98 1.47 -0.65
N ILE A 417 -5.06 2.40 0.28
CA ILE A 417 -6.19 3.30 0.55
C ILE A 417 -5.69 4.73 0.68
N ARG A 418 -6.60 5.69 0.59
CA ARG A 418 -6.22 7.12 0.58
C ARG A 418 -5.15 7.39 -0.48
N SER A 419 -5.37 6.85 -1.66
CA SER A 419 -4.39 6.77 -2.74
C SER A 419 -4.99 7.11 -4.10
N PHE A 420 -4.10 7.40 -5.02
CA PHE A 420 -4.37 7.62 -6.42
C PHE A 420 -3.66 6.58 -7.27
N VAL A 421 -4.31 6.19 -8.36
CA VAL A 421 -3.65 5.60 -9.52
C VAL A 421 -3.64 6.68 -10.59
N SER A 422 -2.46 7.05 -11.08
CA SER A 422 -2.29 8.03 -12.16
C SER A 422 -1.90 7.32 -13.44
N ARG A 423 -2.72 7.44 -14.47
CA ARG A 423 -2.49 6.82 -15.77
C ARG A 423 -3.13 7.62 -16.89
N GLY A 424 -2.45 7.77 -18.03
CA GLY A 424 -2.99 8.48 -19.18
C GLY A 424 -3.44 9.92 -18.89
N ASN A 425 -2.78 10.60 -17.93
CA ASN A 425 -3.18 11.93 -17.42
C ASN A 425 -4.56 11.96 -16.75
N VAL A 426 -4.97 10.85 -16.14
CA VAL A 426 -6.17 10.75 -15.31
C VAL A 426 -5.76 10.23 -13.92
N LEU A 427 -6.26 10.89 -12.87
CA LEU A 427 -6.19 10.43 -11.49
C LEU A 427 -7.43 9.59 -11.19
N TYR A 428 -7.23 8.33 -10.82
CA TYR A 428 -8.26 7.44 -10.31
C TYR A 428 -8.13 7.33 -8.80
N TYR A 429 -9.22 7.51 -8.07
CA TYR A 429 -9.22 7.41 -6.62
C TYR A 429 -10.57 6.89 -6.11
N GLN A 430 -10.53 6.18 -4.98
CA GLN A 430 -11.64 5.36 -4.54
C GLN A 430 -11.73 5.34 -3.01
N ALA A 431 -12.93 5.20 -2.49
CA ALA A 431 -13.19 4.94 -1.09
C ALA A 431 -14.41 4.04 -0.92
N GLY A 432 -14.47 3.32 0.19
CA GLY A 432 -15.55 2.42 0.53
C GLY A 432 -16.02 2.58 1.97
N ALA A 433 -17.21 2.06 2.24
CA ALA A 433 -17.81 1.98 3.55
C ALA A 433 -18.12 0.51 3.95
N GLY A 434 -17.98 0.21 5.22
CA GLY A 434 -18.32 -1.09 5.80
C GLY A 434 -19.82 -1.17 6.11
N ILE A 435 -20.52 -2.00 5.35
CA ILE A 435 -21.98 -2.14 5.40
C ILE A 435 -22.35 -3.32 6.28
N VAL A 436 -23.22 -3.08 7.23
CA VAL A 436 -23.80 -4.06 8.16
C VAL A 436 -25.32 -4.02 8.09
N ALA A 437 -26.00 -4.98 8.73
CA ALA A 437 -27.46 -5.06 8.72
C ALA A 437 -28.19 -3.79 9.20
N LYS A 438 -27.54 -2.98 10.05
CA LYS A 438 -28.10 -1.73 10.60
C LYS A 438 -27.61 -0.47 9.88
N SER A 439 -26.87 -0.61 8.76
CA SER A 439 -26.40 0.51 7.95
C SER A 439 -27.56 1.27 7.31
N HIS A 440 -27.29 2.54 6.96
CA HIS A 440 -28.22 3.41 6.23
C HIS A 440 -27.51 3.95 4.99
N ASP A 441 -28.11 3.81 3.83
CA ASP A 441 -27.52 4.14 2.53
C ASP A 441 -27.02 5.58 2.43
N GLU A 442 -27.78 6.57 2.95
CA GLU A 442 -27.34 7.98 3.00
C GLU A 442 -26.12 8.20 3.89
N ARG A 443 -26.03 7.50 5.03
CA ARG A 443 -24.88 7.61 5.93
C ARG A 443 -23.62 6.99 5.34
N GLU A 444 -23.77 5.82 4.70
CA GLU A 444 -22.63 5.15 4.06
C GLU A 444 -22.13 5.95 2.83
N LEU A 445 -23.04 6.58 2.08
CA LEU A 445 -22.67 7.53 1.03
C LEU A 445 -21.87 8.72 1.60
N GLN A 446 -22.34 9.29 2.71
CA GLN A 446 -21.63 10.40 3.35
C GLN A 446 -20.27 9.98 3.90
N GLU A 447 -20.14 8.75 4.42
CA GLU A 447 -18.87 8.21 4.89
C GLU A 447 -17.85 8.10 3.75
N VAL A 448 -18.27 7.58 2.58
CA VAL A 448 -17.41 7.52 1.39
C VAL A 448 -16.97 8.92 0.96
N ASN A 449 -17.91 9.88 0.90
CA ASN A 449 -17.59 11.27 0.55
C ASN A 449 -16.60 11.90 1.54
N ASN A 450 -16.73 11.62 2.82
CA ASN A 450 -15.81 12.09 3.86
C ASN A 450 -14.40 11.49 3.68
N LYS A 451 -14.32 10.19 3.37
CA LYS A 451 -13.05 9.50 3.11
C LYS A 451 -12.34 10.03 1.86
N LEU A 452 -13.09 10.44 0.83
CA LEU A 452 -12.57 11.08 -0.39
C LEU A 452 -12.14 12.53 -0.16
N GLY A 453 -12.63 13.17 0.89
CA GLY A 453 -12.44 14.61 1.13
C GLY A 453 -10.97 15.04 1.16
N ALA A 454 -10.09 14.25 1.77
CA ALA A 454 -8.65 14.54 1.79
C ALA A 454 -8.01 14.45 0.39
N LEU A 455 -8.43 13.46 -0.41
CA LEU A 455 -7.95 13.27 -1.78
C LEU A 455 -8.39 14.43 -2.69
N LYS A 456 -9.65 14.82 -2.63
CA LYS A 456 -10.19 15.97 -3.37
C LYS A 456 -9.49 17.28 -2.99
N LYS A 457 -9.27 17.50 -1.68
CA LYS A 457 -8.52 18.66 -1.20
C LYS A 457 -7.07 18.66 -1.70
N ALA A 458 -6.44 17.49 -1.79
CA ALA A 458 -5.07 17.36 -2.29
C ALA A 458 -4.97 17.78 -3.77
N ILE A 459 -5.94 17.40 -4.60
CA ILE A 459 -6.00 17.81 -6.02
C ILE A 459 -6.10 19.34 -6.11
N ILE A 460 -7.01 19.96 -5.36
CA ILE A 460 -7.21 21.43 -5.35
C ILE A 460 -5.94 22.15 -4.86
N LEU A 461 -5.34 21.66 -3.76
CA LEU A 461 -4.12 22.27 -3.22
C LEU A 461 -2.95 22.17 -4.19
N ALA A 462 -2.84 21.05 -4.94
CA ALA A 462 -1.75 20.83 -5.89
C ALA A 462 -1.69 21.90 -6.99
N GLU A 463 -2.83 22.46 -7.40
CA GLU A 463 -2.90 23.55 -8.40
C GLU A 463 -2.26 24.86 -7.91
N SER A 464 -2.30 25.09 -6.59
CA SER A 464 -1.79 26.32 -5.97
C SER A 464 -0.41 26.15 -5.32
N LEU A 465 0.16 24.93 -5.30
CA LEU A 465 1.49 24.72 -4.75
C LEU A 465 2.53 25.44 -5.60
N GLU A 466 3.18 26.42 -4.98
CA GLU A 466 4.40 27.03 -5.51
C GLU A 466 5.57 26.05 -5.40
N ASN A 467 6.57 26.26 -6.21
CA ASN A 467 7.73 25.36 -6.35
C ASN A 467 8.85 25.70 -5.38
#